data_d474260675ff8e08b6c5678a1ba1eba1
#
_entry.id   d474260675ff8e08b6c5678a1ba1eba1
#
_cell.length_a   1.000
_cell.length_b   1.000
_cell.length_c   1.000
_cell.angle_alpha   90.00
_cell.angle_beta   90.00
_cell.angle_gamma   90.00
#
_symmetry.space_group_name_H-M   'P 1'
#
loop_
_entity.id
_entity.type
_entity.pdbx_description
1 polymer ?
#
loop_
_entity_poly.entity_id
_entity_poly.type
_entity_poly.pdbx_seq_one_letter_code
_entity_poly.pdbx_strand_id
1 'polypeptide(L)'
;MYEINVTTNTPQPYQDYANAWGVTTPPGGRVQTYSIPATVGWARDGRDSALIPSKGSLQRLSGEVGTPLGNLLFYQLNAQYQLYHSFSKGNILSFNGEIGYGEGYGSKPFPITKNYFVGGIGSVRGYAPGSLGPQYYNTTTGTWLPTGGQSKIVTNVEYTFPVPGSGVDKTLRLFGFVDGGNTFQTINLVLRYSYGVGLSWISPLGPLKFSYGIPINAQANDNIQRLQFQVGTAF
;
A
#
# COMPACT_ATOMS: atom_id res chain seq x y z
N MET A 1 -10.67 12.88 -14.36
CA MET A 1 -10.98 14.22 -13.83
C MET A 1 -11.14 14.10 -12.33
N TYR A 2 -10.44 14.92 -11.56
CA TYR A 2 -10.56 14.97 -10.10
C TYR A 2 -11.09 16.35 -9.72
N GLU A 3 -12.04 16.39 -8.81
CA GLU A 3 -12.60 17.62 -8.27
C GLU A 3 -12.40 17.66 -6.76
N ILE A 4 -11.84 18.73 -6.25
CA ILE A 4 -11.70 18.99 -4.83
C ILE A 4 -12.48 20.24 -4.50
N ASN A 5 -13.50 20.12 -3.67
CA ASN A 5 -14.22 21.25 -3.11
C ASN A 5 -13.45 21.77 -1.89
N VAL A 6 -12.89 22.96 -1.97
CA VAL A 6 -12.15 23.60 -0.88
C VAL A 6 -13.14 24.36 -0.01
N THR A 7 -13.30 23.93 1.23
CA THR A 7 -14.13 24.57 2.27
C THR A 7 -13.23 25.05 3.41
N THR A 8 -13.78 25.78 4.36
CA THR A 8 -13.08 26.18 5.59
C THR A 8 -12.58 24.98 6.40
N ASN A 9 -13.22 23.82 6.25
CA ASN A 9 -12.88 22.58 6.96
C ASN A 9 -12.00 21.63 6.12
N THR A 10 -11.60 22.02 4.91
CA THR A 10 -10.70 21.21 4.08
C THR A 10 -9.35 21.08 4.77
N PRO A 11 -8.79 19.88 4.93
CA PRO A 11 -7.47 19.66 5.54
C PRO A 11 -6.37 20.46 4.82
N GLN A 12 -5.43 21.03 5.59
CA GLN A 12 -4.37 21.89 5.07
C GLN A 12 -3.60 21.30 3.88
N PRO A 13 -3.22 20.00 3.86
CA PRO A 13 -2.51 19.43 2.71
C PRO A 13 -3.29 19.49 1.40
N TYR A 14 -4.62 19.42 1.46
CA TYR A 14 -5.48 19.56 0.29
C TYR A 14 -5.68 21.01 -0.14
N GLN A 15 -5.67 21.94 0.82
CA GLN A 15 -5.65 23.38 0.52
C GLN A 15 -4.34 23.77 -0.16
N ASP A 16 -3.20 23.30 0.35
CA ASP A 16 -1.87 23.55 -0.22
C ASP A 16 -1.77 22.96 -1.64
N TYR A 17 -2.30 21.77 -1.84
CA TYR A 17 -2.41 21.17 -3.17
C TYR A 17 -3.25 22.05 -4.11
N ALA A 18 -4.42 22.51 -3.67
CA ALA A 18 -5.30 23.35 -4.46
C ALA A 18 -4.61 24.65 -4.86
N ASN A 19 -3.92 25.30 -3.93
CA ASN A 19 -3.17 26.54 -4.15
C ASN A 19 -2.01 26.34 -5.15
N ALA A 20 -1.27 25.24 -5.01
CA ALA A 20 -0.14 24.91 -5.89
C ALA A 20 -0.57 24.69 -7.35
N TRP A 21 -1.79 24.20 -7.57
CA TRP A 21 -2.33 23.94 -8.91
C TRP A 21 -3.08 25.13 -9.52
N GLY A 22 -2.98 26.30 -8.90
CA GLY A 22 -3.32 27.58 -9.53
C GLY A 22 -4.76 28.00 -9.42
N VAL A 23 -5.46 27.47 -8.45
CA VAL A 23 -6.78 27.96 -8.11
C VAL A 23 -6.71 28.63 -6.75
N THR A 24 -6.47 29.95 -6.75
CA THR A 24 -6.72 30.79 -5.58
C THR A 24 -8.22 30.75 -5.29
N THR A 25 -8.63 29.84 -4.45
CA THR A 25 -10.03 29.74 -4.08
C THR A 25 -10.23 30.30 -2.71
N PRO A 26 -11.08 31.34 -2.58
CA PRO A 26 -11.71 31.65 -1.32
C PRO A 26 -12.45 30.39 -0.81
N PRO A 27 -12.73 30.28 0.50
CA PRO A 27 -13.55 29.19 1.01
C PRO A 27 -14.83 29.03 0.18
N GLY A 28 -15.05 27.83 -0.38
CA GLY A 28 -16.16 27.53 -1.30
C GLY A 28 -15.76 27.39 -2.78
N GLY A 29 -14.48 27.48 -3.11
CA GLY A 29 -14.00 27.24 -4.47
C GLY A 29 -13.86 25.76 -4.84
N ARG A 30 -13.96 25.48 -6.14
CA ARG A 30 -13.75 24.15 -6.72
C ARG A 30 -12.43 24.12 -7.46
N VAL A 31 -11.60 23.13 -7.13
CA VAL A 31 -10.40 22.82 -7.89
C VAL A 31 -10.68 21.62 -8.77
N GLN A 32 -10.66 21.84 -10.08
CA GLN A 32 -10.79 20.76 -11.05
C GLN A 32 -9.41 20.47 -11.64
N THR A 33 -8.97 19.24 -11.46
CA THR A 33 -7.75 18.75 -12.08
C THR A 33 -8.10 17.56 -13.00
N TYR A 34 -7.44 17.50 -14.15
CA TYR A 34 -7.58 16.41 -15.09
C TYR A 34 -6.20 15.94 -15.54
N SER A 35 -6.09 14.65 -15.78
CA SER A 35 -4.86 14.03 -16.24
C SER A 35 -5.12 13.18 -17.47
N ILE A 36 -4.22 13.24 -18.41
CA ILE A 36 -4.10 12.30 -19.52
C ILE A 36 -2.76 11.59 -19.35
N PRO A 37 -2.71 10.51 -18.55
CA PRO A 37 -1.45 9.84 -18.27
C PRO A 37 -1.03 8.94 -19.44
N ALA A 38 0.27 8.87 -19.68
CA ALA A 38 0.90 7.81 -20.45
C ALA A 38 1.48 6.79 -19.46
N THR A 39 1.12 5.53 -19.62
CA THR A 39 1.56 4.45 -18.73
C THR A 39 2.28 3.38 -19.54
N VAL A 40 3.42 2.94 -19.01
CA VAL A 40 4.15 1.78 -19.53
C VAL A 40 4.35 0.78 -18.39
N GLY A 41 4.16 -0.49 -18.69
CA GLY A 41 4.35 -1.55 -17.71
C GLY A 41 5.02 -2.77 -18.31
N TRP A 42 5.81 -3.44 -17.48
CA TRP A 42 6.40 -4.73 -17.78
C TRP A 42 6.15 -5.69 -16.62
N ALA A 43 5.78 -6.92 -16.93
CA ALA A 43 5.59 -7.96 -15.94
C ALA A 43 6.13 -9.29 -16.43
N ARG A 44 6.80 -10.02 -15.53
CA ARG A 44 7.23 -11.41 -15.74
C ARG A 44 6.67 -12.24 -14.58
N ASP A 45 5.74 -13.13 -14.89
CA ASP A 45 5.16 -14.06 -13.92
C ASP A 45 5.67 -15.48 -14.22
N GLY A 46 6.50 -15.99 -13.34
CA GLY A 46 7.06 -17.35 -13.36
C GLY A 46 6.59 -18.19 -12.16
N ARG A 47 5.50 -17.78 -11.50
CA ARG A 47 4.93 -18.54 -10.40
C ARG A 47 4.19 -19.78 -10.92
N ASP A 48 4.22 -20.86 -10.14
CA ASP A 48 3.50 -22.11 -10.43
C ASP A 48 1.96 -21.97 -10.35
N SER A 49 1.47 -20.99 -9.62
CA SER A 49 0.05 -20.66 -9.49
C SER A 49 -0.12 -19.17 -9.22
N ALA A 50 -1.13 -18.55 -9.82
CA ALA A 50 -1.48 -17.17 -9.55
C ALA A 50 -2.22 -17.00 -8.20
N LEU A 51 -3.02 -17.99 -7.81
CA LEU A 51 -3.84 -17.92 -6.58
C LEU A 51 -3.09 -18.42 -5.34
N ILE A 52 -2.30 -19.48 -5.49
CA ILE A 52 -1.63 -20.16 -4.39
C ILE A 52 -0.22 -20.52 -4.83
N PRO A 53 0.64 -19.53 -4.99
CA PRO A 53 1.99 -19.78 -5.44
C PRO A 53 2.78 -20.57 -4.39
N SER A 54 3.51 -21.57 -4.83
CA SER A 54 4.43 -22.33 -4.00
C SER A 54 5.89 -22.18 -4.43
N LYS A 55 6.10 -21.88 -5.72
CA LYS A 55 7.43 -21.71 -6.31
C LYS A 55 7.40 -20.64 -7.39
N GLY A 56 8.58 -20.07 -7.66
CA GLY A 56 8.77 -19.12 -8.73
C GLY A 56 8.77 -17.68 -8.26
N SER A 57 8.71 -16.74 -9.19
CA SER A 57 8.76 -15.31 -8.90
C SER A 57 7.84 -14.51 -9.81
N LEU A 58 7.39 -13.38 -9.29
CA LEU A 58 6.70 -12.34 -10.03
C LEU A 58 7.54 -11.07 -9.98
N GLN A 59 7.72 -10.45 -11.12
CA GLN A 59 8.39 -9.16 -11.27
C GLN A 59 7.46 -8.22 -12.00
N ARG A 60 7.27 -7.01 -11.46
CA ARG A 60 6.47 -5.96 -12.09
C ARG A 60 7.21 -4.64 -12.01
N LEU A 61 7.22 -3.94 -13.11
CA LEU A 61 7.71 -2.57 -13.23
C LEU A 61 6.64 -1.76 -13.95
N SER A 62 6.34 -0.58 -13.47
CA SER A 62 5.44 0.34 -14.18
C SER A 62 5.88 1.77 -13.99
N GLY A 63 5.68 2.56 -15.03
CA GLY A 63 5.87 4.00 -15.03
C GLY A 63 4.63 4.70 -15.57
N GLU A 64 4.24 5.77 -14.94
CA GLU A 64 3.14 6.64 -15.34
C GLU A 64 3.65 8.07 -15.39
N VAL A 65 3.30 8.80 -16.45
CA VAL A 65 3.62 10.22 -16.62
C VAL A 65 2.33 10.96 -16.96
N GLY A 66 1.95 11.94 -16.16
CA GLY A 66 0.88 12.88 -16.50
C GLY A 66 1.33 13.80 -17.63
N THR A 67 0.74 13.66 -18.82
CA THR A 67 1.16 14.40 -19.99
C THR A 67 0.76 15.89 -19.91
N PRO A 68 1.45 16.81 -20.64
CA PRO A 68 1.09 18.23 -20.70
C PRO A 68 -0.27 18.51 -21.37
N LEU A 69 -0.94 17.49 -21.90
CA LEU A 69 -2.32 17.59 -22.40
C LEU A 69 -3.34 17.67 -21.26
N GLY A 70 -2.92 17.32 -20.03
CA GLY A 70 -3.65 17.55 -18.79
C GLY A 70 -3.05 18.68 -17.97
N ASN A 71 -3.66 18.99 -16.83
CA ASN A 71 -3.12 19.97 -15.91
C ASN A 71 -2.35 19.32 -14.73
N LEU A 72 -2.38 17.98 -14.58
CA LEU A 72 -1.58 17.25 -13.58
C LEU A 72 -0.24 16.79 -14.19
N LEU A 73 0.85 17.47 -13.78
CA LEU A 73 2.20 17.23 -14.25
C LEU A 73 2.99 16.44 -13.19
N PHE A 74 3.10 15.13 -13.38
CA PHE A 74 3.78 14.22 -12.45
C PHE A 74 4.36 13.02 -13.18
N TYR A 75 5.28 12.35 -12.54
CA TYR A 75 5.67 10.99 -12.91
C TYR A 75 5.64 10.08 -11.69
N GLN A 76 5.39 8.81 -11.93
CA GLN A 76 5.29 7.79 -10.89
C GLN A 76 5.91 6.48 -11.38
N LEU A 77 6.78 5.90 -10.58
CA LEU A 77 7.46 4.65 -10.85
C LEU A 77 7.13 3.63 -9.77
N ASN A 78 6.83 2.40 -10.17
CA ASN A 78 6.54 1.30 -9.26
C ASN A 78 7.38 0.08 -9.64
N ALA A 79 7.93 -0.58 -8.64
CA ALA A 79 8.59 -1.87 -8.78
C ALA A 79 8.06 -2.83 -7.72
N GLN A 80 7.79 -4.07 -8.12
CA GLN A 80 7.40 -5.15 -7.22
C GLN A 80 8.18 -6.41 -7.58
N TYR A 81 8.67 -7.10 -6.57
CA TYR A 81 9.28 -8.41 -6.67
C TYR A 81 8.69 -9.36 -5.65
N GLN A 82 8.18 -10.50 -6.11
CA GLN A 82 7.72 -11.59 -5.26
C GLN A 82 8.54 -12.84 -5.55
N LEU A 83 8.89 -13.57 -4.51
CA LEU A 83 9.60 -14.84 -4.59
C LEU A 83 8.92 -15.86 -3.69
N TYR A 84 8.74 -17.08 -4.22
CA TYR A 84 8.17 -18.21 -3.50
C TYR A 84 9.12 -19.38 -3.58
N HIS A 85 9.44 -19.97 -2.44
CA HIS A 85 10.30 -21.14 -2.33
C HIS A 85 9.66 -22.20 -1.45
N SER A 86 9.40 -23.37 -2.01
CA SER A 86 8.86 -24.51 -1.28
C SER A 86 9.98 -25.44 -0.83
N PHE A 87 10.15 -25.60 0.48
CA PHE A 87 11.13 -26.54 1.06
C PHE A 87 10.61 -27.97 1.09
N SER A 88 9.30 -28.14 1.28
CA SER A 88 8.61 -29.43 1.27
C SER A 88 7.14 -29.23 0.95
N LYS A 89 6.36 -30.33 0.82
CA LYS A 89 4.92 -30.24 0.52
C LYS A 89 4.19 -29.40 1.57
N GLY A 90 3.79 -28.20 1.20
CA GLY A 90 3.02 -27.26 2.03
C GLY A 90 3.85 -26.29 2.87
N ASN A 91 5.18 -26.45 2.95
CA ASN A 91 6.07 -25.48 3.61
C ASN A 91 6.65 -24.52 2.60
N ILE A 92 6.21 -23.26 2.64
CA ILE A 92 6.53 -22.25 1.63
C ILE A 92 7.07 -21.03 2.35
N LEU A 93 8.24 -20.57 1.94
CA LEU A 93 8.74 -19.25 2.28
C LEU A 93 8.44 -18.30 1.13
N SER A 94 7.81 -17.18 1.43
CA SER A 94 7.55 -16.13 0.46
C SER A 94 8.19 -14.81 0.89
N PHE A 95 8.63 -14.06 -0.11
CA PHE A 95 9.11 -12.70 0.02
C PHE A 95 8.33 -11.82 -0.94
N ASN A 96 7.91 -10.64 -0.49
CA ASN A 96 7.38 -9.57 -1.32
C ASN A 96 8.13 -8.28 -1.00
N GLY A 97 8.59 -7.58 -2.03
CA GLY A 97 9.19 -6.26 -1.94
C GLY A 97 8.52 -5.31 -2.90
N GLU A 98 8.13 -4.13 -2.43
CA GLU A 98 7.54 -3.09 -3.25
C GLU A 98 8.24 -1.76 -3.01
N ILE A 99 8.51 -1.04 -4.08
CA ILE A 99 9.04 0.31 -4.05
C ILE A 99 8.18 1.15 -4.99
N GLY A 100 7.76 2.31 -4.52
CA GLY A 100 7.08 3.31 -5.32
C GLY A 100 7.73 4.67 -5.11
N TYR A 101 7.87 5.44 -6.18
CA TYR A 101 8.36 6.81 -6.17
C TYR A 101 7.55 7.66 -7.13
N GLY A 102 7.15 8.83 -6.69
CA GLY A 102 6.46 9.81 -7.52
C GLY A 102 6.99 11.21 -7.26
N GLU A 103 6.98 12.05 -8.29
CA GLU A 103 7.40 13.45 -8.22
C GLU A 103 6.58 14.29 -9.18
N GLY A 104 6.35 15.55 -8.82
CA GLY A 104 5.79 16.53 -9.73
C GLY A 104 6.86 17.13 -10.64
N TYR A 105 6.48 17.61 -11.81
CA TYR A 105 7.38 18.35 -12.69
C TYR A 105 6.78 19.67 -13.16
N GLY A 106 7.56 20.53 -13.83
CA GLY A 106 7.09 21.84 -14.26
C GLY A 106 6.81 22.79 -13.10
N SER A 107 7.61 22.71 -12.02
CA SER A 107 7.45 23.51 -10.78
C SER A 107 6.11 23.25 -10.07
N LYS A 108 5.54 22.07 -10.26
CA LYS A 108 4.31 21.61 -9.58
C LYS A 108 4.63 20.49 -8.58
N PRO A 109 3.99 20.47 -7.40
CA PRO A 109 4.17 19.40 -6.45
C PRO A 109 3.57 18.09 -6.97
N PHE A 110 3.97 16.97 -6.37
CA PHE A 110 3.34 15.69 -6.67
C PHE A 110 1.85 15.72 -6.26
N PRO A 111 0.93 15.23 -7.12
CA PRO A 111 -0.49 15.27 -6.83
C PRO A 111 -0.85 14.42 -5.61
N ILE A 112 -1.46 15.01 -4.59
CA ILE A 112 -1.88 14.31 -3.36
C ILE A 112 -2.84 13.14 -3.67
N THR A 113 -3.60 13.22 -4.76
CA THR A 113 -4.50 12.17 -5.23
C THR A 113 -3.77 10.93 -5.77
N LYS A 114 -2.46 11.03 -5.98
CA LYS A 114 -1.58 9.96 -6.44
C LYS A 114 -0.69 9.41 -5.32
N ASN A 115 -0.81 9.94 -4.10
CA ASN A 115 -0.03 9.47 -2.95
C ASN A 115 -0.21 7.98 -2.71
N TYR A 116 0.87 7.36 -2.29
CA TYR A 116 0.87 5.99 -1.80
C TYR A 116 0.37 5.92 -0.37
N PHE A 117 -0.28 4.82 -0.05
CA PHE A 117 -0.73 4.48 1.30
C PHE A 117 -0.19 3.11 1.68
N VAL A 118 0.28 2.96 2.91
CA VAL A 118 0.84 1.73 3.48
C VAL A 118 0.20 1.48 4.85
N GLY A 119 0.10 0.23 5.23
CA GLY A 119 -0.60 -0.28 6.42
C GLY A 119 -1.71 -1.25 6.02
N GLY A 120 -2.00 -2.20 6.88
CA GLY A 120 -3.01 -3.23 6.65
C GLY A 120 -2.49 -4.52 6.05
N ILE A 121 -3.40 -5.47 5.84
CA ILE A 121 -3.10 -6.85 5.46
C ILE A 121 -2.38 -6.98 4.10
N GLY A 122 -2.55 -6.00 3.23
CA GLY A 122 -1.88 -5.95 1.91
C GLY A 122 -0.46 -5.36 1.95
N SER A 123 0.01 -4.85 3.10
CA SER A 123 1.32 -4.21 3.19
C SER A 123 2.01 -4.46 4.54
N VAL A 124 1.75 -3.67 5.59
CA VAL A 124 2.34 -3.85 6.93
C VAL A 124 1.21 -4.18 7.90
N ARG A 125 1.09 -5.46 8.25
CA ARG A 125 0.06 -5.98 9.15
C ARG A 125 0.28 -5.49 10.58
N GLY A 126 -0.81 -5.39 11.37
CA GLY A 126 -0.76 -4.83 12.73
C GLY A 126 -1.03 -3.32 12.80
N TYR A 127 -0.96 -2.63 11.66
CA TYR A 127 -1.37 -1.23 11.50
C TYR A 127 -2.64 -1.14 10.64
N ALA A 128 -3.48 -0.14 10.90
CA ALA A 128 -4.72 0.04 10.13
C ALA A 128 -4.43 0.30 8.64
N PRO A 129 -5.35 -0.10 7.74
CA PRO A 129 -5.17 0.10 6.31
C PRO A 129 -4.87 1.54 5.94
N GLY A 130 -3.79 1.75 5.18
CA GLY A 130 -3.39 3.06 4.66
C GLY A 130 -3.00 4.10 5.72
N SER A 131 -2.73 3.68 6.96
CA SER A 131 -2.53 4.61 8.08
C SER A 131 -1.08 5.03 8.31
N LEU A 132 -0.11 4.35 7.68
CA LEU A 132 1.31 4.62 7.88
C LEU A 132 1.81 5.74 6.97
N GLY A 133 2.73 6.55 7.51
CA GLY A 133 3.41 7.62 6.81
C GLY A 133 3.00 9.01 7.28
N PRO A 134 3.10 10.03 6.40
CA PRO A 134 2.71 11.39 6.71
C PRO A 134 1.26 11.50 7.13
N GLN A 135 1.03 12.28 8.19
CA GLN A 135 -0.28 12.48 8.79
C GLN A 135 -0.55 13.97 8.99
N TYR A 136 -1.80 14.33 8.98
CA TYR A 136 -2.31 15.66 9.26
C TYR A 136 -3.21 15.62 10.49
N TYR A 137 -3.00 16.56 11.41
CA TYR A 137 -3.88 16.70 12.58
C TYR A 137 -5.12 17.53 12.22
N ASN A 138 -6.28 16.92 12.25
CA ASN A 138 -7.54 17.63 12.03
C ASN A 138 -8.01 18.23 13.35
N THR A 139 -7.92 19.56 13.47
CA THR A 139 -8.30 20.31 14.67
C THR A 139 -9.80 20.27 14.96
N THR A 140 -10.63 20.04 13.93
CA THR A 140 -12.09 19.94 14.09
C THR A 140 -12.51 18.63 14.73
N THR A 141 -11.86 17.52 14.36
CA THR A 141 -12.18 16.17 14.89
C THR A 141 -11.25 15.74 16.00
N GLY A 142 -10.14 16.44 16.23
CA GLY A 142 -9.10 16.06 17.20
C GLY A 142 -8.35 14.77 16.84
N THR A 143 -8.31 14.41 15.54
CA THR A 143 -7.75 13.13 15.09
C THR A 143 -6.64 13.33 14.05
N TRP A 144 -5.69 12.39 14.05
CA TRP A 144 -4.66 12.31 13.01
C TRP A 144 -5.21 11.54 11.79
N LEU A 145 -5.09 12.13 10.61
CA LEU A 145 -5.54 11.57 9.34
C LEU A 145 -4.35 11.31 8.43
N PRO A 146 -4.22 10.11 7.85
CA PRO A 146 -3.14 9.81 6.92
C PRO A 146 -3.32 10.59 5.62
N THR A 147 -2.24 11.20 5.14
CA THR A 147 -2.19 11.89 3.85
C THR A 147 -1.48 11.06 2.78
N GLY A 148 -0.89 9.94 3.18
CA GLY A 148 -0.01 9.16 2.31
C GLY A 148 1.29 9.89 1.99
N GLY A 149 2.07 9.33 1.08
CA GLY A 149 3.34 9.91 0.67
C GLY A 149 3.62 9.72 -0.82
N GLN A 150 4.52 10.53 -1.37
CA GLN A 150 4.94 10.42 -2.77
C GLN A 150 5.85 9.22 -3.04
N SER A 151 6.37 8.59 -1.98
CA SER A 151 7.16 7.37 -2.09
C SER A 151 6.69 6.32 -1.10
N LYS A 152 6.89 5.04 -1.43
CA LYS A 152 6.63 3.91 -0.54
C LYS A 152 7.73 2.86 -0.60
N ILE A 153 7.93 2.18 0.52
CA ILE A 153 8.68 0.93 0.60
C ILE A 153 7.85 -0.04 1.43
N VAL A 154 7.69 -1.27 0.93
CA VAL A 154 7.03 -2.38 1.63
C VAL A 154 7.87 -3.63 1.44
N THR A 155 8.06 -4.37 2.51
CA THR A 155 8.72 -5.68 2.51
C THR A 155 7.95 -6.64 3.39
N ASN A 156 7.70 -7.86 2.90
CA ASN A 156 7.02 -8.90 3.63
C ASN A 156 7.80 -10.20 3.50
N VAL A 157 8.00 -10.88 4.60
CA VAL A 157 8.49 -12.25 4.64
C VAL A 157 7.43 -13.09 5.34
N GLU A 158 6.98 -14.17 4.69
CA GLU A 158 5.95 -15.03 5.24
C GLU A 158 6.35 -16.50 5.07
N TYR A 159 6.25 -17.26 6.15
CA TYR A 159 6.44 -18.70 6.14
C TYR A 159 5.10 -19.39 6.38
N THR A 160 4.64 -20.11 5.36
CA THR A 160 3.37 -20.84 5.36
C THR A 160 3.63 -22.32 5.55
N PHE A 161 2.80 -22.98 6.38
CA PHE A 161 2.88 -24.42 6.66
C PHE A 161 1.48 -25.03 6.84
N PRO A 162 1.30 -26.33 6.57
CA PRO A 162 0.01 -27.01 6.74
C PRO A 162 -0.39 -27.07 8.22
N VAL A 163 -1.68 -27.06 8.49
CA VAL A 163 -2.19 -27.26 9.85
C VAL A 163 -1.82 -28.68 10.33
N PRO A 164 -1.17 -28.82 11.49
CA PRO A 164 -0.85 -30.15 12.04
C PRO A 164 -2.12 -31.00 12.22
N GLY A 165 -2.11 -32.23 11.71
CA GLY A 165 -3.24 -33.14 11.82
C GLY A 165 -4.35 -32.99 10.76
N SER A 166 -4.24 -32.03 9.83
CA SER A 166 -5.23 -31.81 8.75
C SER A 166 -5.18 -32.88 7.64
N GLY A 167 -4.28 -33.83 7.71
CA GLY A 167 -4.19 -34.91 6.73
C GLY A 167 -3.91 -34.42 5.31
N VAL A 168 -4.82 -34.76 4.40
CA VAL A 168 -4.70 -34.42 2.97
C VAL A 168 -5.27 -33.02 2.64
N ASP A 169 -5.97 -32.40 3.58
CA ASP A 169 -6.57 -31.08 3.36
C ASP A 169 -5.50 -29.98 3.29
N LYS A 170 -5.33 -29.43 2.09
CA LYS A 170 -4.38 -28.35 1.79
C LYS A 170 -5.06 -26.99 1.71
N THR A 171 -6.35 -26.93 1.99
CA THR A 171 -7.14 -25.70 1.87
C THR A 171 -6.89 -24.76 3.03
N LEU A 172 -6.56 -25.32 4.21
CA LEU A 172 -6.28 -24.58 5.44
C LEU A 172 -4.78 -24.61 5.76
N ARG A 173 -4.19 -23.42 5.93
CA ARG A 173 -2.75 -23.24 6.19
C ARG A 173 -2.52 -22.21 7.29
N LEU A 174 -1.53 -22.47 8.11
CA LEU A 174 -1.00 -21.49 9.05
C LEU A 174 0.16 -20.73 8.43
N PHE A 175 0.38 -19.51 8.87
CA PHE A 175 1.58 -18.75 8.49
C PHE A 175 2.08 -17.88 9.62
N GLY A 176 3.40 -17.67 9.65
CA GLY A 176 4.06 -16.63 10.43
C GLY A 176 4.65 -15.59 9.48
N PHE A 177 4.73 -14.34 9.92
CA PHE A 177 5.22 -13.26 9.08
C PHE A 177 6.02 -12.20 9.82
N VAL A 178 6.84 -11.50 9.05
CA VAL A 178 7.49 -10.24 9.42
C VAL A 178 7.29 -9.26 8.29
N ASP A 179 6.77 -8.08 8.61
CA ASP A 179 6.51 -7.01 7.66
C ASP A 179 7.33 -5.77 8.01
N GLY A 180 7.70 -5.01 6.99
CA GLY A 180 8.33 -3.71 7.13
C GLY A 180 7.87 -2.77 6.03
N GLY A 181 7.65 -1.51 6.33
CA GLY A 181 7.29 -0.53 5.30
C GLY A 181 6.86 0.81 5.87
N ASN A 182 6.74 1.76 4.97
CA ASN A 182 6.19 3.09 5.24
C ASN A 182 5.98 3.85 3.94
N THR A 183 5.29 5.00 4.02
CA THR A 183 5.25 6.02 2.97
C THR A 183 5.98 7.28 3.42
N PHE A 184 6.49 8.05 2.45
CA PHE A 184 7.31 9.22 2.70
C PHE A 184 6.93 10.38 1.78
N GLN A 185 6.91 11.60 2.31
CA GLN A 185 6.82 12.82 1.51
C GLN A 185 8.22 13.23 1.01
N THR A 186 9.20 13.15 1.89
CA THR A 186 10.63 13.24 1.57
C THR A 186 11.26 11.93 2.02
N ILE A 187 12.20 11.37 1.27
CA ILE A 187 12.80 10.09 1.60
C ILE A 187 13.48 10.17 2.98
N ASN A 188 12.75 9.72 3.99
CA ASN A 188 13.24 9.53 5.35
C ASN A 188 12.94 8.08 5.73
N LEU A 189 13.93 7.20 5.65
CA LEU A 189 13.79 5.75 5.74
C LEU A 189 13.41 5.23 7.16
N VAL A 190 12.53 5.92 7.84
CA VAL A 190 11.97 5.43 9.12
C VAL A 190 10.84 4.45 8.82
N LEU A 191 11.20 3.18 8.72
CA LEU A 191 10.24 2.11 8.49
C LEU A 191 9.50 1.73 9.78
N ARG A 192 8.26 1.26 9.62
CA ARG A 192 7.50 0.55 10.64
C ARG A 192 7.65 -0.94 10.41
N TYR A 193 7.76 -1.68 11.50
CA TYR A 193 7.90 -3.14 11.47
C TYR A 193 6.80 -3.79 12.29
N SER A 194 6.41 -4.98 11.87
CA SER A 194 5.51 -5.84 12.61
C SER A 194 5.86 -7.31 12.38
N TYR A 195 5.41 -8.16 13.27
CA TYR A 195 5.45 -9.60 13.12
C TYR A 195 4.12 -10.19 13.58
N GLY A 196 3.86 -11.43 13.21
CA GLY A 196 2.62 -12.06 13.63
C GLY A 196 2.42 -13.43 13.03
N VAL A 197 1.20 -13.91 13.24
CA VAL A 197 0.74 -15.22 12.77
C VAL A 197 -0.63 -15.06 12.09
N GLY A 198 -1.00 -16.05 11.32
CA GLY A 198 -2.31 -16.04 10.70
C GLY A 198 -2.73 -17.38 10.12
N LEU A 199 -3.92 -17.36 9.55
CA LEU A 199 -4.60 -18.47 8.93
C LEU A 199 -5.02 -18.10 7.51
N SER A 200 -4.70 -18.94 6.56
CA SER A 200 -5.16 -18.83 5.17
C SER A 200 -6.04 -20.04 4.86
N TRP A 201 -7.23 -19.76 4.37
CA TRP A 201 -8.21 -20.77 4.02
C TRP A 201 -8.74 -20.57 2.60
N ILE A 202 -8.64 -21.60 1.76
CA ILE A 202 -9.24 -21.62 0.44
C ILE A 202 -10.67 -22.13 0.59
N SER A 203 -11.58 -21.20 0.84
CA SER A 203 -13.00 -21.51 1.00
C SER A 203 -13.71 -21.66 -0.35
N PRO A 204 -14.91 -22.26 -0.40
CA PRO A 204 -15.73 -22.28 -1.60
C PRO A 204 -16.10 -20.88 -2.14
N LEU A 205 -16.05 -19.86 -1.29
CA LEU A 205 -16.33 -18.45 -1.62
C LEU A 205 -15.07 -17.70 -2.07
N GLY A 206 -13.92 -18.37 -2.11
CA GLY A 206 -12.62 -17.78 -2.44
C GLY A 206 -11.63 -17.81 -1.28
N PRO A 207 -10.41 -17.32 -1.50
CA PRO A 207 -9.38 -17.28 -0.47
C PRO A 207 -9.77 -16.33 0.66
N LEU A 208 -9.61 -16.80 1.89
CA LEU A 208 -9.77 -16.03 3.12
C LEU A 208 -8.44 -16.01 3.85
N LYS A 209 -8.06 -14.84 4.37
CA LYS A 209 -6.83 -14.67 5.14
C LYS A 209 -7.13 -13.92 6.43
N PHE A 210 -6.73 -14.48 7.57
CA PHE A 210 -6.81 -13.85 8.88
C PHE A 210 -5.40 -13.68 9.41
N SER A 211 -5.09 -12.54 9.97
CA SER A 211 -3.79 -12.26 10.55
C SER A 211 -3.91 -11.51 11.87
N TYR A 212 -3.03 -11.86 12.80
CA TYR A 212 -2.82 -11.14 14.04
C TYR A 212 -1.39 -10.59 14.02
N GLY A 213 -1.27 -9.26 13.86
CA GLY A 213 0.00 -8.55 13.75
C GLY A 213 0.32 -7.74 15.00
N ILE A 214 1.57 -7.81 15.41
CA ILE A 214 2.11 -7.06 16.56
C ILE A 214 3.13 -6.05 16.03
N PRO A 215 2.85 -4.75 16.13
CA PRO A 215 3.82 -3.71 15.80
C PRO A 215 5.04 -3.77 16.71
N ILE A 216 6.26 -3.57 16.15
CA ILE A 216 7.51 -3.57 16.90
C ILE A 216 7.89 -2.16 17.34
N ASN A 217 7.77 -1.18 16.44
CA ASN A 217 8.24 0.19 16.63
C ASN A 217 7.16 1.23 16.31
N ALA A 218 5.94 0.98 16.77
CA ALA A 218 4.82 1.92 16.62
C ALA A 218 5.14 3.26 17.30
N GLN A 219 4.70 4.35 16.67
CA GLN A 219 4.74 5.69 17.24
C GLN A 219 3.39 6.09 17.83
N ALA A 220 3.37 7.17 18.61
CA ALA A 220 2.20 7.60 19.35
C ALA A 220 0.94 7.86 18.49
N ASN A 221 1.14 8.27 17.24
CA ASN A 221 0.04 8.59 16.32
C ASN A 221 -0.27 7.46 15.33
N ASP A 222 0.43 6.33 15.41
CA ASP A 222 0.17 5.20 14.53
C ASP A 222 -1.16 4.54 14.91
N ASN A 223 -2.01 4.30 13.92
CA ASN A 223 -3.28 3.62 14.13
C ASN A 223 -3.06 2.10 14.10
N ILE A 224 -3.21 1.46 15.27
CA ILE A 224 -2.96 0.03 15.47
C ILE A 224 -4.22 -0.77 15.22
N GLN A 225 -4.12 -1.76 14.32
CA GLN A 225 -5.17 -2.75 14.08
C GLN A 225 -4.55 -4.15 14.00
N ARG A 226 -4.48 -4.81 15.14
CA ARG A 226 -3.77 -6.10 15.26
C ARG A 226 -4.47 -7.24 14.52
N LEU A 227 -5.81 -7.34 14.66
CA LEU A 227 -6.60 -8.36 13.98
C LEU A 227 -7.09 -7.82 12.63
N GLN A 228 -6.76 -8.54 11.57
CA GLN A 228 -7.13 -8.17 10.21
C GLN A 228 -7.60 -9.39 9.44
N PHE A 229 -8.57 -9.19 8.56
CA PHE A 229 -9.04 -10.24 7.68
C PHE A 229 -9.18 -9.73 6.26
N GLN A 230 -9.08 -10.63 5.31
CA GLN A 230 -9.22 -10.37 3.90
C GLN A 230 -10.01 -11.47 3.22
N VAL A 231 -10.89 -11.08 2.31
CA VAL A 231 -11.65 -11.95 1.42
C VAL A 231 -11.16 -11.71 0.00
N GLY A 232 -10.85 -12.79 -0.70
CA GLY A 232 -10.25 -12.69 -2.04
C GLY A 232 -8.72 -12.62 -2.01
N THR A 233 -8.12 -12.44 -3.17
CA THR A 233 -6.68 -12.29 -3.33
C THR A 233 -6.28 -10.82 -3.22
N ALA A 234 -5.31 -10.49 -2.33
CA ALA A 234 -4.58 -9.25 -2.44
C ALA A 234 -3.50 -9.44 -3.51
N PHE A 235 -3.52 -8.59 -4.49
CA PHE A 235 -2.50 -8.50 -5.54
C PHE A 235 -1.79 -7.18 -5.47
#